data_1bcbd205176db2402819a8819059cf61
#
_entry.id   1bcbd205176db2402819a8819059cf61
#
_cell.length_a   1.000
_cell.length_b   1.000
_cell.length_c   1.000
_cell.angle_alpha   90.00
_cell.angle_beta   90.00
_cell.angle_gamma   90.00
#
_symmetry.space_group_name_H-M   'P 1'
#
loop_
_entity.id
_entity.type
_entity.pdbx_description
1 polymer ?
#
loop_
_entity_poly.entity_id
_entity_poly.type
_entity_poly.pdbx_seq_one_letter_code
_entity_poly.pdbx_strand_id
1 'polypeptide(L)'
;LLAEYPSDHRDESKLMILHRETETIEHKYFKDIVDYFDEGDIMVRNNTKVFPARLIGNKEKTGAKIEVFLLRELNQSQRLWDVLVDPARKIRIGNKLYFGGGDDLVAEVIDNTTSRGRTLRFLFDGPYEAFREKLHEMGQTPLPKYIKRDEEDFDRERYQTIYARHEGAVAAPTAGLHFSKHVLKRLEIKGVDMADITLHVGLGTFSPVEVEDSVSYTHLTLPTKVTV
;
A
#
# COMPACT_ATOMS: atom_id res chain seq x y z
N LEU A 1 -12.85 9.96 -17.20
CA LEU A 1 -11.81 9.05 -17.66
C LEU A 1 -10.78 8.92 -16.53
N LEU A 2 -10.52 7.69 -16.07
CA LEU A 2 -9.45 7.39 -15.13
C LEU A 2 -8.20 7.03 -15.93
N ALA A 3 -7.04 7.55 -15.52
CA ALA A 3 -5.78 7.18 -16.11
C ALA A 3 -5.38 5.78 -15.61
N GLU A 4 -5.03 4.89 -16.52
CA GLU A 4 -4.55 3.54 -16.18
C GLU A 4 -3.04 3.48 -16.06
N TYR A 5 -2.34 4.46 -16.64
CA TYR A 5 -0.89 4.60 -16.59
C TYR A 5 -0.48 5.93 -15.94
N PRO A 6 0.61 5.94 -15.18
CA PRO A 6 1.15 7.19 -14.64
C PRO A 6 1.75 8.06 -15.75
N SER A 7 1.82 9.39 -15.52
CA SER A 7 2.60 10.29 -16.37
C SER A 7 4.09 9.92 -16.33
N ASP A 8 4.85 10.26 -17.38
CA ASP A 8 6.29 9.97 -17.45
C ASP A 8 7.04 10.59 -16.26
N HIS A 9 6.72 11.83 -15.93
CA HIS A 9 7.27 12.51 -14.76
C HIS A 9 6.23 12.66 -13.65
N ARG A 10 6.61 12.31 -12.42
CA ARG A 10 5.72 12.31 -11.25
C ARG A 10 5.13 13.68 -10.94
N ASP A 11 5.91 14.74 -11.15
CA ASP A 11 5.59 16.12 -10.79
C ASP A 11 4.90 16.92 -11.91
N GLU A 12 4.57 16.26 -13.02
CA GLU A 12 3.79 16.87 -14.13
C GLU A 12 2.28 16.66 -13.99
N SER A 13 1.81 16.04 -12.94
CA SER A 13 0.39 15.92 -12.65
C SER A 13 -0.22 17.30 -12.40
N LYS A 14 -1.48 17.46 -12.80
CA LYS A 14 -2.22 18.70 -12.52
C LYS A 14 -2.41 18.87 -11.02
N LEU A 15 -2.20 20.07 -10.53
CA LEU A 15 -2.43 20.50 -9.16
C LEU A 15 -3.57 21.51 -9.13
N MET A 16 -4.57 21.24 -8.32
CA MET A 16 -5.64 22.18 -8.00
C MET A 16 -5.40 22.78 -6.62
N ILE A 17 -5.34 24.10 -6.53
CA ILE A 17 -5.16 24.82 -5.29
C ILE A 17 -6.48 25.52 -4.95
N LEU A 18 -7.00 25.26 -3.76
CA LEU A 18 -8.20 25.88 -3.25
C LEU A 18 -7.85 26.88 -2.15
N HIS A 19 -8.08 28.16 -2.42
CA HIS A 19 -7.94 29.25 -1.44
C HIS A 19 -9.25 29.40 -0.67
N ARG A 20 -9.31 28.93 0.56
CA ARG A 20 -10.55 28.91 1.36
C ARG A 20 -11.06 30.30 1.71
N GLU A 21 -10.14 31.24 1.98
CA GLU A 21 -10.50 32.61 2.39
C GLU A 21 -11.12 33.43 1.25
N THR A 22 -10.63 33.23 0.04
CA THR A 22 -11.07 33.96 -1.15
C THR A 22 -12.05 33.17 -2.01
N GLU A 23 -12.28 31.89 -1.68
CA GLU A 23 -13.11 30.94 -2.45
C GLU A 23 -12.66 30.81 -3.91
N THR A 24 -11.37 31.00 -4.17
CA THR A 24 -10.79 30.92 -5.53
C THR A 24 -10.06 29.60 -5.76
N ILE A 25 -10.03 29.15 -7.00
CA ILE A 25 -9.37 27.93 -7.43
C ILE A 25 -8.30 28.30 -8.45
N GLU A 26 -7.09 27.78 -8.24
CA GLU A 26 -6.01 27.84 -9.23
C GLU A 26 -5.72 26.43 -9.79
N HIS A 27 -5.28 26.41 -11.05
CA HIS A 27 -4.81 25.18 -11.71
C HIS A 27 -3.34 25.32 -12.09
N LYS A 28 -2.51 24.45 -11.57
CA LYS A 28 -1.04 24.41 -11.74
C LYS A 28 -0.59 23.01 -12.11
N TYR A 29 0.72 22.79 -12.17
CA TYR A 29 1.34 21.47 -12.14
C TYR A 29 1.93 21.20 -10.77
N PHE A 30 2.05 19.92 -10.40
CA PHE A 30 2.54 19.57 -9.05
C PHE A 30 3.94 20.13 -8.76
N LYS A 31 4.81 20.26 -9.76
CA LYS A 31 6.13 20.89 -9.62
C LYS A 31 6.08 22.33 -9.10
N ASP A 32 4.93 23.02 -9.24
CA ASP A 32 4.72 24.38 -8.78
C ASP A 32 4.35 24.44 -7.29
N ILE A 33 4.17 23.29 -6.62
CA ILE A 33 3.85 23.23 -5.19
C ILE A 33 4.87 23.95 -4.31
N VAL A 34 6.11 24.06 -4.77
CA VAL A 34 7.20 24.76 -4.09
C VAL A 34 6.86 26.24 -3.82
N ASP A 35 6.00 26.85 -4.65
CA ASP A 35 5.61 28.24 -4.52
C ASP A 35 4.68 28.51 -3.32
N TYR A 36 4.11 27.45 -2.75
CA TYR A 36 3.16 27.46 -1.63
C TYR A 36 3.80 27.12 -0.27
N PHE A 37 5.11 27.02 -0.21
CA PHE A 37 5.87 26.81 1.02
C PHE A 37 6.84 27.96 1.23
N ASP A 38 7.10 28.29 2.50
CA ASP A 38 8.05 29.31 2.90
C ASP A 38 9.22 28.70 3.69
N GLU A 39 10.31 29.47 3.85
CA GLU A 39 11.42 29.11 4.71
C GLU A 39 10.93 28.86 6.14
N GLY A 40 11.33 27.76 6.75
CA GLY A 40 10.89 27.35 8.10
C GLY A 40 9.62 26.52 8.14
N ASP A 41 8.94 26.31 7.00
CA ASP A 41 7.85 25.33 6.95
C ASP A 41 8.38 23.91 7.16
N ILE A 42 7.55 23.04 7.73
CA ILE A 42 7.86 21.63 7.92
C ILE A 42 6.87 20.77 7.14
N MET A 43 7.40 19.99 6.18
CA MET A 43 6.62 19.01 5.44
C MET A 43 6.70 17.65 6.11
N VAL A 44 5.57 17.16 6.62
CA VAL A 44 5.45 15.81 7.19
C VAL A 44 5.14 14.81 6.08
N ARG A 45 5.97 13.76 5.94
CA ARG A 45 5.85 12.74 4.89
C ARG A 45 5.65 11.36 5.50
N ASN A 46 4.82 10.55 4.85
CA ASN A 46 4.69 9.15 5.21
C ASN A 46 5.70 8.30 4.41
N ASN A 47 6.71 7.78 5.08
CA ASN A 47 7.81 7.00 4.49
C ASN A 47 7.53 5.49 4.43
N THR A 48 6.27 5.08 4.59
CA THR A 48 5.88 3.68 4.44
C THR A 48 6.18 3.17 3.03
N LYS A 49 6.54 1.90 2.93
CA LYS A 49 6.81 1.21 1.67
C LYS A 49 5.75 0.14 1.42
N VAL A 50 5.24 0.12 0.19
CA VAL A 50 4.26 -0.89 -0.24
C VAL A 50 4.95 -2.25 -0.34
N PHE A 51 4.32 -3.24 0.24
CA PHE A 51 4.68 -4.64 0.15
C PHE A 51 3.94 -5.29 -1.03
N PRO A 52 4.56 -6.22 -1.79
CA PRO A 52 3.88 -6.93 -2.87
C PRO A 52 2.90 -7.95 -2.28
N ALA A 53 1.76 -7.45 -1.83
CA ALA A 53 0.83 -8.13 -0.94
C ALA A 53 -0.15 -9.08 -1.66
N ARG A 54 -0.21 -9.05 -3.00
CA ARG A 54 -1.16 -9.82 -3.79
C ARG A 54 -0.51 -11.09 -4.31
N LEU A 55 -1.00 -12.25 -3.85
CA LEU A 55 -0.57 -13.56 -4.31
C LEU A 55 -1.64 -14.23 -5.16
N ILE A 56 -1.26 -14.69 -6.34
CA ILE A 56 -2.12 -15.49 -7.21
C ILE A 56 -1.70 -16.95 -7.09
N GLY A 57 -2.68 -17.82 -6.89
CA GLY A 57 -2.41 -19.24 -6.69
C GLY A 57 -3.61 -20.13 -7.04
N ASN A 58 -3.50 -21.37 -6.63
CA ASN A 58 -4.50 -22.39 -6.90
C ASN A 58 -4.86 -23.14 -5.61
N LYS A 59 -6.13 -23.52 -5.51
CA LYS A 59 -6.60 -24.34 -4.41
C LYS A 59 -6.22 -25.80 -4.64
N GLU A 60 -5.76 -26.47 -3.59
CA GLU A 60 -5.56 -27.92 -3.58
C GLU A 60 -6.81 -28.66 -4.11
N LYS A 61 -6.63 -29.83 -4.70
CA LYS A 61 -7.65 -30.77 -5.19
C LYS A 61 -8.46 -30.26 -6.40
N THR A 62 -8.78 -29.00 -6.49
CA THR A 62 -9.64 -28.47 -7.56
C THR A 62 -8.88 -27.68 -8.62
N GLY A 63 -7.65 -27.24 -8.32
CA GLY A 63 -6.88 -26.35 -9.18
C GLY A 63 -7.53 -24.98 -9.40
N ALA A 64 -8.60 -24.67 -8.68
CA ALA A 64 -9.33 -23.41 -8.86
C ALA A 64 -8.42 -22.22 -8.53
N LYS A 65 -8.36 -21.27 -9.45
CA LYS A 65 -7.62 -20.01 -9.25
C LYS A 65 -8.13 -19.28 -8.02
N ILE A 66 -7.23 -18.82 -7.21
CA ILE A 66 -7.48 -18.03 -6.00
C ILE A 66 -6.57 -16.82 -5.95
N GLU A 67 -7.04 -15.79 -5.27
CA GLU A 67 -6.25 -14.61 -4.93
C GLU A 67 -6.18 -14.48 -3.41
N VAL A 68 -5.00 -14.22 -2.90
CA VAL A 68 -4.73 -13.94 -1.49
C VAL A 68 -4.10 -12.56 -1.40
N PHE A 69 -4.65 -11.73 -0.52
CA PHE A 69 -4.14 -10.42 -0.24
C PHE A 69 -3.60 -10.37 1.18
N LEU A 70 -2.29 -10.28 1.31
CA LEU A 70 -1.59 -10.25 2.60
C LEU A 70 -1.85 -8.91 3.29
N LEU A 71 -2.24 -8.95 4.57
CA LEU A 71 -2.58 -7.76 5.34
C LEU A 71 -1.56 -7.45 6.40
N ARG A 72 -1.31 -8.43 7.25
CA ARG A 72 -0.46 -8.29 8.42
C ARG A 72 0.11 -9.62 8.84
N GLU A 73 1.39 -9.64 9.17
CA GLU A 73 2.01 -10.78 9.84
C GLU A 73 1.57 -10.82 11.31
N LEU A 74 1.00 -11.96 11.71
CA LEU A 74 0.53 -12.19 13.07
C LEU A 74 1.60 -12.82 13.95
N ASN A 75 2.40 -13.73 13.36
CA ASN A 75 3.46 -14.43 14.06
C ASN A 75 4.56 -14.85 13.09
N GLN A 76 5.74 -14.31 13.28
CA GLN A 76 6.90 -14.54 12.42
C GLN A 76 7.41 -15.98 12.51
N SER A 77 7.54 -16.54 13.71
CA SER A 77 8.10 -17.89 13.92
C SER A 77 7.21 -18.98 13.34
N GLN A 78 5.90 -18.76 13.36
CA GLN A 78 4.91 -19.69 12.81
C GLN A 78 4.48 -19.33 11.39
N ARG A 79 4.99 -18.23 10.84
CA ARG A 79 4.61 -17.69 9.51
C ARG A 79 3.10 -17.52 9.34
N LEU A 80 2.45 -17.01 10.39
CA LEU A 80 1.02 -16.75 10.41
C LEU A 80 0.73 -15.35 9.87
N TRP A 81 -0.22 -15.28 8.96
CA TRP A 81 -0.64 -14.04 8.31
C TRP A 81 -2.15 -13.87 8.34
N ASP A 82 -2.59 -12.67 8.65
CA ASP A 82 -3.95 -12.23 8.39
C ASP A 82 -4.06 -11.80 6.93
N VAL A 83 -5.06 -12.31 6.22
CA VAL A 83 -5.20 -12.13 4.77
C VAL A 83 -6.66 -11.96 4.36
N LEU A 84 -6.89 -11.36 3.19
CA LEU A 84 -8.14 -11.53 2.46
C LEU A 84 -7.97 -12.57 1.37
N VAL A 85 -9.06 -13.26 1.04
CA VAL A 85 -9.08 -14.27 -0.01
C VAL A 85 -10.24 -14.07 -0.97
N ASP A 86 -10.01 -14.44 -2.23
CA ASP A 86 -11.03 -14.44 -3.27
C ASP A 86 -10.86 -15.69 -4.17
N PRO A 87 -11.96 -16.44 -4.44
CA PRO A 87 -13.31 -16.36 -3.90
C PRO A 87 -13.43 -16.95 -2.49
N ALA A 88 -13.84 -16.12 -1.52
CA ALA A 88 -13.86 -16.49 -0.09
C ALA A 88 -14.74 -17.73 0.22
N ARG A 89 -15.86 -17.91 -0.49
CA ARG A 89 -16.78 -19.04 -0.30
C ARG A 89 -16.15 -20.40 -0.56
N LYS A 90 -15.10 -20.44 -1.39
CA LYS A 90 -14.42 -21.70 -1.79
C LYS A 90 -13.19 -22.00 -0.91
N ILE A 91 -12.76 -21.07 -0.08
CA ILE A 91 -11.55 -21.19 0.75
C ILE A 91 -11.96 -21.35 2.21
N ARG A 92 -11.78 -22.58 2.74
CA ARG A 92 -12.22 -23.00 4.08
C ARG A 92 -11.02 -23.44 4.91
N ILE A 93 -11.18 -23.46 6.24
CA ILE A 93 -10.20 -23.99 7.18
C ILE A 93 -9.75 -25.38 6.74
N GLY A 94 -8.46 -25.66 6.83
CA GLY A 94 -7.81 -26.90 6.41
C GLY A 94 -7.52 -27.00 4.91
N ASN A 95 -7.94 -26.03 4.07
CA ASN A 95 -7.52 -26.03 2.68
C ASN A 95 -6.07 -25.61 2.54
N LYS A 96 -5.35 -26.24 1.63
CA LYS A 96 -4.03 -25.80 1.18
C LYS A 96 -4.16 -24.98 -0.08
N LEU A 97 -3.38 -23.92 -0.14
CA LEU A 97 -3.29 -22.96 -1.23
C LEU A 97 -1.85 -22.99 -1.76
N TYR A 98 -1.73 -23.14 -3.08
CA TYR A 98 -0.45 -23.30 -3.77
C TYR A 98 -0.19 -22.05 -4.60
N PHE A 99 1.02 -21.48 -4.47
CA PHE A 99 1.44 -20.29 -5.16
C PHE A 99 2.67 -20.60 -6.02
N GLY A 100 2.75 -20.00 -7.23
CA GLY A 100 3.82 -20.26 -8.18
C GLY A 100 3.52 -21.41 -9.13
N GLY A 101 4.51 -21.85 -9.88
CA GLY A 101 4.39 -22.90 -10.90
C GLY A 101 4.44 -24.34 -10.37
N GLY A 102 4.21 -24.55 -9.07
CA GLY A 102 4.30 -25.86 -8.41
C GLY A 102 4.13 -25.71 -6.91
N ASP A 103 4.97 -26.41 -6.13
CA ASP A 103 4.95 -26.37 -4.66
C ASP A 103 5.91 -25.33 -4.08
N ASP A 104 6.19 -24.26 -4.82
CA ASP A 104 7.18 -23.25 -4.45
C ASP A 104 6.84 -22.55 -3.15
N LEU A 105 5.56 -22.28 -2.94
CA LEU A 105 5.04 -21.71 -1.69
C LEU A 105 3.64 -22.26 -1.43
N VAL A 106 3.46 -22.84 -0.26
CA VAL A 106 2.18 -23.44 0.17
C VAL A 106 1.72 -22.75 1.44
N ALA A 107 0.41 -22.48 1.54
CA ALA A 107 -0.20 -22.01 2.77
C ALA A 107 -1.41 -22.87 3.15
N GLU A 108 -1.61 -23.05 4.46
CA GLU A 108 -2.77 -23.70 5.03
C GLU A 108 -3.71 -22.67 5.67
N VAL A 109 -4.98 -22.79 5.41
CA VAL A 109 -6.02 -21.96 6.03
C VAL A 109 -6.26 -22.46 7.45
N ILE A 110 -5.90 -21.65 8.45
CA ILE A 110 -5.97 -22.01 9.87
C ILE A 110 -7.28 -21.53 10.49
N ASP A 111 -7.75 -20.33 10.10
CA ASP A 111 -8.94 -19.71 10.70
C ASP A 111 -9.66 -18.78 9.72
N ASN A 112 -10.93 -18.48 10.04
CA ASN A 112 -11.77 -17.50 9.36
C ASN A 112 -11.91 -16.27 10.27
N THR A 113 -11.41 -15.11 9.84
CA THR A 113 -11.47 -13.90 10.65
C THR A 113 -12.68 -13.01 10.30
N THR A 114 -13.04 -12.93 9.05
CA THR A 114 -14.20 -12.20 8.53
C THR A 114 -14.83 -12.94 7.34
N SER A 115 -15.85 -12.37 6.71
CA SER A 115 -16.49 -12.95 5.53
C SER A 115 -15.49 -13.26 4.39
N ARG A 116 -14.44 -12.42 4.24
CA ARG A 116 -13.34 -12.60 3.28
C ARG A 116 -11.99 -12.80 3.95
N GLY A 117 -11.90 -12.62 5.25
CA GLY A 117 -10.66 -12.73 6.04
C GLY A 117 -10.34 -14.18 6.39
N ARG A 118 -9.05 -14.52 6.36
CA ARG A 118 -8.49 -15.82 6.78
C ARG A 118 -7.19 -15.58 7.53
N THR A 119 -6.87 -16.53 8.41
CA THR A 119 -5.51 -16.70 8.90
C THR A 119 -4.85 -17.79 8.10
N LEU A 120 -3.73 -17.49 7.47
CA LEU A 120 -2.91 -18.46 6.75
C LEU A 120 -1.65 -18.76 7.53
N ARG A 121 -1.25 -20.04 7.53
CA ARG A 121 0.08 -20.49 7.93
C ARG A 121 0.84 -20.90 6.69
N PHE A 122 1.93 -20.21 6.38
CA PHE A 122 2.80 -20.61 5.27
C PHE A 122 3.69 -21.78 5.67
N LEU A 123 3.67 -22.82 4.84
CA LEU A 123 4.47 -24.03 4.97
C LEU A 123 5.72 -23.85 4.12
N PHE A 124 6.80 -23.44 4.73
CA PHE A 124 8.05 -23.15 4.03
C PHE A 124 9.24 -23.64 4.86
N ASP A 125 10.08 -24.48 4.25
CA ASP A 125 11.29 -24.98 4.89
C ASP A 125 12.46 -24.03 4.60
N GLY A 126 13.01 -23.41 5.63
CA GLY A 126 14.12 -22.47 5.49
C GLY A 126 14.05 -21.31 6.48
N PRO A 127 15.07 -20.44 6.45
CA PRO A 127 15.10 -19.25 7.30
C PRO A 127 14.00 -18.26 6.92
N TYR A 128 13.68 -17.37 7.85
CA TYR A 128 12.63 -16.37 7.65
C TYR A 128 12.93 -15.42 6.49
N GLU A 129 14.18 -15.06 6.31
CA GLU A 129 14.63 -14.18 5.22
C GLU A 129 14.34 -14.79 3.85
N ALA A 130 14.65 -16.08 3.67
CA ALA A 130 14.33 -16.79 2.41
C ALA A 130 12.81 -16.89 2.17
N PHE A 131 12.02 -17.06 3.23
CA PHE A 131 10.56 -17.00 3.12
C PHE A 131 10.09 -15.62 2.67
N ARG A 132 10.64 -14.53 3.24
CA ARG A 132 10.32 -13.16 2.85
C ARG A 132 10.70 -12.87 1.40
N GLU A 133 11.89 -13.32 0.97
CA GLU A 133 12.33 -13.22 -0.44
C GLU A 133 11.34 -13.93 -1.37
N LYS A 134 10.89 -15.13 -0.99
CA LYS A 134 9.91 -15.90 -1.77
C LYS A 134 8.56 -15.16 -1.87
N LEU A 135 8.08 -14.57 -0.79
CA LEU A 135 6.89 -13.71 -0.83
C LEU A 135 7.06 -12.52 -1.76
N HIS A 136 8.24 -11.88 -1.76
CA HIS A 136 8.54 -10.76 -2.66
C HIS A 136 8.64 -11.17 -4.13
N GLU A 137 9.20 -12.34 -4.41
CA GLU A 137 9.29 -12.89 -5.77
C GLU A 137 7.91 -13.16 -6.35
N MET A 138 7.03 -13.77 -5.56
CA MET A 138 5.71 -14.23 -6.01
C MET A 138 4.61 -13.19 -5.87
N GLY A 139 4.81 -12.21 -5.00
CA GLY A 139 3.85 -11.17 -4.73
C GLY A 139 3.77 -10.14 -5.85
N GLN A 140 2.55 -9.69 -6.11
CA GLN A 140 2.26 -8.61 -7.04
C GLN A 140 1.97 -7.32 -6.29
N THR A 141 2.27 -6.19 -6.93
CA THR A 141 1.96 -4.85 -6.41
C THR A 141 0.44 -4.69 -6.32
N PRO A 142 -0.11 -4.33 -5.15
CA PRO A 142 -1.54 -4.20 -4.97
C PRO A 142 -2.06 -2.89 -5.58
N LEU A 143 -2.15 -2.84 -6.91
CA LEU A 143 -2.68 -1.67 -7.60
C LEU A 143 -4.13 -1.37 -7.17
N PRO A 144 -4.54 -0.09 -7.13
CA PRO A 144 -5.91 0.30 -6.83
C PRO A 144 -6.93 -0.33 -7.79
N LYS A 145 -8.09 -0.72 -7.30
CA LYS A 145 -9.15 -1.41 -8.08
C LYS A 145 -9.67 -0.64 -9.30
N TYR A 146 -9.48 0.67 -9.35
CA TYR A 146 -9.88 1.46 -10.51
C TYR A 146 -8.91 1.35 -11.69
N ILE A 147 -7.68 0.85 -11.45
CA ILE A 147 -6.72 0.47 -12.49
C ILE A 147 -7.10 -0.93 -12.94
N LYS A 148 -7.60 -1.06 -14.17
CA LYS A 148 -8.19 -2.32 -14.68
C LYS A 148 -7.25 -3.12 -15.56
N ARG A 149 -5.96 -2.80 -15.57
CA ARG A 149 -4.93 -3.58 -16.23
C ARG A 149 -4.19 -4.48 -15.23
N ASP A 150 -3.50 -5.48 -15.74
CA ASP A 150 -2.58 -6.29 -14.95
C ASP A 150 -1.36 -5.46 -14.50
N GLU A 151 -0.69 -5.92 -13.44
CA GLU A 151 0.57 -5.37 -12.98
C GLU A 151 1.64 -5.56 -14.05
N GLU A 152 2.46 -4.55 -14.25
CA GLU A 152 3.67 -4.57 -15.06
C GLU A 152 4.90 -4.32 -14.17
N ASP A 153 6.09 -4.76 -14.60
CA ASP A 153 7.31 -4.70 -13.77
C ASP A 153 7.62 -3.31 -13.21
N PHE A 154 7.33 -2.27 -14.00
CA PHE A 154 7.56 -0.90 -13.57
C PHE A 154 6.63 -0.44 -12.43
N ASP A 155 5.50 -1.10 -12.20
CA ASP A 155 4.55 -0.71 -11.16
C ASP A 155 5.15 -0.85 -9.76
N ARG A 156 6.03 -1.82 -9.54
CA ARG A 156 6.73 -2.00 -8.26
C ARG A 156 7.51 -0.75 -7.84
N GLU A 157 8.10 -0.05 -8.80
CA GLU A 157 8.82 1.19 -8.56
C GLU A 157 7.90 2.41 -8.60
N ARG A 158 6.96 2.43 -9.54
CA ARG A 158 6.07 3.60 -9.75
C ARG A 158 5.02 3.75 -8.66
N TYR A 159 4.51 2.65 -8.10
CA TYR A 159 3.55 2.66 -6.99
C TYR A 159 4.23 2.72 -5.63
N GLN A 160 5.32 3.49 -5.54
CA GLN A 160 6.08 3.83 -4.34
C GLN A 160 6.38 5.33 -4.32
N THR A 161 6.41 5.94 -3.14
CA THR A 161 7.03 7.25 -3.00
C THR A 161 8.55 7.13 -3.13
N ILE A 162 9.21 8.19 -3.61
CA ILE A 162 10.68 8.18 -3.75
C ILE A 162 11.42 8.18 -2.40
N TYR A 163 10.71 8.40 -1.31
CA TYR A 163 11.21 8.37 0.07
C TYR A 163 10.65 7.18 0.87
N ALA A 164 10.03 6.19 0.21
CA ALA A 164 9.56 4.97 0.86
C ALA A 164 10.72 4.20 1.49
N ARG A 165 10.59 3.84 2.77
CA ARG A 165 11.67 3.21 3.55
C ARG A 165 11.21 1.98 4.31
N HIS A 166 10.12 2.07 5.08
CA HIS A 166 9.66 1.02 5.99
C HIS A 166 8.51 0.24 5.36
N GLU A 167 8.78 -1.03 5.03
CA GLU A 167 7.80 -1.92 4.42
C GLU A 167 6.71 -2.34 5.40
N GLY A 168 5.46 -2.42 4.92
CA GLY A 168 4.30 -2.84 5.70
C GLY A 168 2.97 -2.30 5.21
N ALA A 169 2.97 -1.42 4.22
CA ALA A 169 1.74 -0.89 3.62
C ALA A 169 1.24 -1.78 2.49
N VAL A 170 -0.07 -1.87 2.34
CA VAL A 170 -0.76 -2.53 1.22
C VAL A 170 -1.29 -1.54 0.18
N ALA A 171 -1.11 -0.24 0.42
CA ALA A 171 -1.37 0.82 -0.54
C ALA A 171 -0.37 1.96 -0.35
N ALA A 172 -0.02 2.63 -1.45
CA ALA A 172 0.88 3.78 -1.40
C ALA A 172 0.17 5.02 -0.84
N PRO A 173 0.87 5.90 -0.11
CA PRO A 173 0.38 7.24 0.20
C PRO A 173 0.36 8.06 -1.08
N THR A 174 -0.79 8.05 -1.78
CA THR A 174 -0.91 8.46 -3.18
C THR A 174 -0.54 9.91 -3.44
N ALA A 175 -0.80 10.83 -2.50
CA ALA A 175 -0.35 12.21 -2.61
C ALA A 175 1.18 12.33 -2.70
N GLY A 176 1.90 11.42 -2.02
CA GLY A 176 3.36 11.36 -2.05
C GLY A 176 3.95 10.89 -3.38
N LEU A 177 3.16 10.22 -4.23
CA LEU A 177 3.62 9.72 -5.52
C LEU A 177 4.00 10.83 -6.52
N HIS A 178 3.49 12.04 -6.30
CA HIS A 178 3.76 13.19 -7.17
C HIS A 178 5.11 13.86 -6.90
N PHE A 179 5.74 13.59 -5.76
CA PHE A 179 7.06 14.16 -5.46
C PHE A 179 8.14 13.53 -6.32
N SER A 180 8.89 14.37 -7.02
CA SER A 180 10.15 14.01 -7.68
C SER A 180 11.34 14.42 -6.81
N LYS A 181 12.53 13.84 -7.10
CA LYS A 181 13.78 14.28 -6.46
C LYS A 181 14.03 15.77 -6.68
N HIS A 182 13.65 16.28 -7.86
CA HIS A 182 13.78 17.69 -8.22
C HIS A 182 12.91 18.59 -7.32
N VAL A 183 11.63 18.27 -7.15
CA VAL A 183 10.73 19.03 -6.27
C VAL A 183 11.21 19.02 -4.82
N LEU A 184 11.61 17.86 -4.29
CA LEU A 184 12.14 17.77 -2.92
C LEU A 184 13.40 18.61 -2.75
N LYS A 185 14.30 18.60 -3.74
CA LYS A 185 15.52 19.42 -3.68
C LYS A 185 15.25 20.92 -3.72
N ARG A 186 14.25 21.35 -4.52
CA ARG A 186 13.82 22.76 -4.54
C ARG A 186 13.23 23.20 -3.19
N LEU A 187 12.43 22.36 -2.55
CA LEU A 187 11.89 22.63 -1.21
C LEU A 187 13.00 22.74 -0.17
N GLU A 188 13.96 21.82 -0.20
CA GLU A 188 15.15 21.86 0.69
C GLU A 188 15.95 23.15 0.50
N ILE A 189 16.21 23.58 -0.75
CA ILE A 189 16.91 24.83 -1.08
C ILE A 189 16.12 26.05 -0.57
N LYS A 190 14.79 25.97 -0.60
CA LYS A 190 13.92 27.05 -0.09
C LYS A 190 13.89 27.12 1.44
N GLY A 191 14.48 26.15 2.14
CA GLY A 191 14.52 26.11 3.61
C GLY A 191 13.29 25.42 4.24
N VAL A 192 12.62 24.57 3.48
CA VAL A 192 11.52 23.72 3.98
C VAL A 192 12.10 22.46 4.62
N ASP A 193 11.81 22.24 5.89
CA ASP A 193 12.23 21.05 6.61
C ASP A 193 11.37 19.83 6.27
N MET A 194 11.97 18.63 6.33
CA MET A 194 11.29 17.37 6.06
C MET A 194 11.24 16.51 7.32
N ALA A 195 10.04 16.14 7.76
CA ALA A 195 9.83 15.21 8.86
C ALA A 195 9.14 13.93 8.36
N ASP A 196 9.74 12.78 8.67
CA ASP A 196 9.20 11.49 8.25
C ASP A 196 8.39 10.85 9.39
N ILE A 197 7.21 10.34 9.05
CA ILE A 197 6.41 9.44 9.90
C ILE A 197 6.22 8.11 9.16
N THR A 198 5.96 7.04 9.89
CA THR A 198 5.65 5.73 9.31
C THR A 198 4.22 5.34 9.66
N LEU A 199 3.32 5.41 8.69
CA LEU A 199 1.93 4.98 8.81
C LEU A 199 1.66 3.91 7.75
N HIS A 200 1.59 2.65 8.16
CA HIS A 200 1.27 1.57 7.24
C HIS A 200 -0.20 1.65 6.82
N VAL A 201 -0.41 1.88 5.52
CA VAL A 201 -1.75 1.96 4.94
C VAL A 201 -2.32 0.55 4.83
N GLY A 202 -3.36 0.29 5.58
CA GLY A 202 -4.02 -1.01 5.67
C GLY A 202 -5.33 -1.10 4.88
N LEU A 203 -6.14 -2.12 5.21
CA LEU A 203 -7.42 -2.43 4.55
C LEU A 203 -8.44 -1.30 4.54
N GLY A 204 -8.46 -0.47 5.56
CA GLY A 204 -9.44 0.63 5.66
C GLY A 204 -9.45 1.54 4.44
N THR A 205 -8.31 1.65 3.73
CA THR A 205 -8.20 2.43 2.49
C THR A 205 -9.06 1.91 1.34
N PHE A 206 -9.41 0.64 1.36
CA PHE A 206 -10.26 0.00 0.34
C PHE A 206 -11.74 -0.01 0.69
N SER A 207 -12.09 0.45 1.90
CA SER A 207 -13.48 0.56 2.34
C SER A 207 -14.06 1.91 1.93
N PRO A 208 -15.36 1.98 1.58
CA PRO A 208 -16.05 3.25 1.40
C PRO A 208 -15.99 4.08 2.69
N VAL A 209 -15.94 5.40 2.55
CA VAL A 209 -16.10 6.32 3.69
C VAL A 209 -17.60 6.40 4.00
N GLU A 210 -18.00 5.87 5.17
CA GLU A 210 -19.39 5.80 5.62
C GLU A 210 -19.65 6.72 6.83
N VAL A 211 -18.88 7.80 6.99
CA VAL A 211 -19.02 8.74 8.09
C VAL A 211 -19.77 9.99 7.63
N GLU A 212 -20.67 10.49 8.46
CA GLU A 212 -21.40 11.73 8.20
C GLU A 212 -20.48 12.95 8.30
N ASP A 213 -19.50 12.91 9.22
CA ASP A 213 -18.49 13.96 9.40
C ASP A 213 -17.14 13.53 8.84
N SER A 214 -16.77 14.08 7.69
CA SER A 214 -15.49 13.80 7.03
C SER A 214 -14.28 14.30 7.84
N VAL A 215 -14.43 15.28 8.71
CA VAL A 215 -13.35 15.80 9.56
C VAL A 215 -12.86 14.74 10.53
N SER A 216 -13.77 13.98 11.13
CA SER A 216 -13.42 12.88 12.05
C SER A 216 -12.63 11.77 11.37
N TYR A 217 -12.79 11.59 10.06
CA TYR A 217 -12.08 10.58 9.29
C TYR A 217 -10.68 11.02 8.84
N THR A 218 -10.50 12.32 8.60
CA THR A 218 -9.26 12.87 8.03
C THR A 218 -8.23 13.32 9.07
N HIS A 219 -8.63 13.48 10.34
CA HIS A 219 -7.74 13.92 11.40
C HIS A 219 -6.92 12.77 11.98
N LEU A 220 -5.62 12.97 12.02
CA LEU A 220 -4.67 12.12 12.74
C LEU A 220 -4.76 12.49 14.23
N THR A 221 -5.28 11.56 15.05
CA THR A 221 -5.21 11.70 16.50
C THR A 221 -3.98 10.94 17.01
N LEU A 222 -3.07 11.63 17.67
CA LEU A 222 -1.98 11.00 18.38
C LEU A 222 -2.55 10.14 19.52
N PRO A 223 -2.04 8.90 19.73
CA PRO A 223 -2.49 8.10 20.85
C PRO A 223 -2.17 8.82 22.17
N THR A 224 -3.15 8.89 23.07
CA THR A 224 -3.02 9.50 24.39
C THR A 224 -2.10 8.74 25.35
N LYS A 225 -1.63 7.56 24.95
CA LYS A 225 -0.61 6.78 25.66
C LYS A 225 0.49 6.37 24.67
N VAL A 226 1.64 7.01 24.77
CA VAL A 226 2.89 6.46 24.28
C VAL A 226 3.37 5.50 25.37
N THR A 227 3.33 4.21 25.10
CA THR A 227 4.09 3.25 25.91
C THR A 227 5.50 3.28 25.38
N VAL A 228 6.43 3.82 26.16
CA VAL A 228 7.87 3.79 25.93
C VAL A 228 8.36 2.37 26.20
#